data_3b5a44d227f5817e9149bd971500dda0
#
_entry.id   3b5a44d227f5817e9149bd971500dda0
#
_cell.length_a   1.000
_cell.length_b   1.000
_cell.length_c   1.000
_cell.angle_alpha   90.00
_cell.angle_beta   90.00
_cell.angle_gamma   90.00
#
_symmetry.space_group_name_H-M   'P 1'
#
loop_
_entity.id
_entity.type
_entity.pdbx_description
1 polymer ?
#
loop_
_entity_poly.entity_id
_entity_poly.type
_entity_poly.pdbx_seq_one_letter_code
_entity_poly.pdbx_strand_id
1 'polypeptide(L)'
;MNTSGTSGRQGRAGSEGHGAPPAARGRLLAGRYRLVGELGRGGMGTVWRARDETLRREVAVKEVSVPFGLPEEDVARLHARLEREARAAGRIEHPGVAEVFDVVRQDGRPWIVMELVRGITLQDVLEADGPLEPERAASVGAEVLSALRAAHGAGVLHRDVKPANVLLALDGRVVLTDFGSSLVEGGEELTDAGEVVGSPEYLAPERALEAEPGPASDLWALGVLLFASVEGRTPFRRETALATLGAAVDDALPAPGRAGPLRPVIEGLLRKHPDDRLCAAEAERLLHRVAGGSRSRGGAMAVVPGARGARRGGGRAEDGGPAGRRSGRGREASGAQRGLRGTGRKAPVLVALAALVVLLAAAAGWLLGW
;
A
#
# COMPACT_ATOMS: atom_id res chain seq x y z
N MET A 1 -42.44 -1.48 54.63
CA MET A 1 -41.64 -2.54 55.20
C MET A 1 -41.23 -3.47 54.07
N ASN A 2 -39.97 -3.77 53.96
CA ASN A 2 -39.27 -4.62 53.02
C ASN A 2 -39.03 -4.10 51.61
N THR A 3 -37.89 -3.52 51.47
CA THR A 3 -37.14 -3.25 50.22
C THR A 3 -36.18 -4.39 50.00
N SER A 4 -36.23 -5.03 48.83
CA SER A 4 -35.19 -5.98 48.39
C SER A 4 -34.52 -5.45 47.15
N GLY A 5 -33.22 -5.13 47.28
CA GLY A 5 -32.36 -4.70 46.20
C GLY A 5 -32.00 -5.87 45.28
N THR A 6 -31.97 -5.58 43.98
CA THR A 6 -31.45 -6.49 42.98
C THR A 6 -30.28 -5.84 42.30
N SER A 7 -29.11 -6.40 42.53
CA SER A 7 -27.80 -6.07 41.93
C SER A 7 -27.80 -6.38 40.44
N GLY A 8 -27.62 -5.37 39.61
CA GLY A 8 -27.45 -5.51 38.19
C GLY A 8 -26.00 -5.89 37.83
N ARG A 9 -25.85 -7.08 37.28
CA ARG A 9 -24.62 -7.61 36.69
C ARG A 9 -24.44 -7.00 35.32
N GLN A 10 -23.50 -6.08 35.17
CA GLN A 10 -23.07 -5.57 33.85
C GLN A 10 -22.34 -6.68 33.09
N GLY A 11 -22.99 -7.19 32.05
CA GLY A 11 -22.39 -8.10 31.06
C GLY A 11 -21.42 -7.34 30.18
N ARG A 12 -20.18 -7.83 30.12
CA ARG A 12 -19.18 -7.45 29.13
C ARG A 12 -19.71 -7.77 27.73
N ALA A 13 -19.95 -6.73 26.93
CA ALA A 13 -20.20 -6.87 25.49
C ALA A 13 -18.90 -7.37 24.82
N GLY A 14 -18.96 -8.58 24.30
CA GLY A 14 -17.93 -9.13 23.40
C GLY A 14 -17.93 -8.35 22.10
N SER A 15 -16.74 -8.07 21.57
CA SER A 15 -16.53 -7.51 20.25
C SER A 15 -17.04 -8.50 19.19
N GLU A 16 -18.26 -8.28 18.72
CA GLU A 16 -18.81 -8.99 17.57
C GLU A 16 -18.10 -8.47 16.33
N GLY A 17 -17.35 -9.36 15.66
CA GLY A 17 -16.76 -9.10 14.36
C GLY A 17 -17.85 -8.65 13.37
N HIS A 18 -17.62 -7.53 12.70
CA HIS A 18 -18.49 -7.01 11.65
C HIS A 18 -18.43 -7.95 10.43
N GLY A 19 -19.20 -9.04 10.49
CA GLY A 19 -19.47 -9.89 9.34
C GLY A 19 -20.37 -9.15 8.35
N ALA A 20 -20.08 -9.28 7.05
CA ALA A 20 -20.90 -8.76 5.96
C ALA A 20 -22.38 -9.14 6.15
N PRO A 21 -23.33 -8.30 5.69
CA PRO A 21 -24.74 -8.60 5.80
C PRO A 21 -25.04 -9.96 5.14
N PRO A 22 -25.80 -10.85 5.80
CA PRO A 22 -26.06 -12.20 5.33
C PRO A 22 -26.76 -12.27 3.95
N ALA A 23 -27.30 -11.17 3.46
CA ALA A 23 -27.99 -11.05 2.19
C ALA A 23 -27.12 -11.20 0.93
N ALA A 24 -25.79 -11.02 1.02
CA ALA A 24 -24.92 -11.11 -0.16
C ALA A 24 -24.37 -12.54 -0.39
N ARG A 25 -24.27 -13.35 0.68
CA ARG A 25 -23.77 -14.73 0.58
C ARG A 25 -24.77 -15.63 -0.14
N GLY A 26 -24.28 -16.38 -1.13
CA GLY A 26 -25.11 -17.24 -1.97
C GLY A 26 -25.74 -16.56 -3.19
N ARG A 27 -25.60 -15.22 -3.30
CA ARG A 27 -26.05 -14.46 -4.45
C ARG A 27 -25.31 -14.91 -5.71
N LEU A 28 -26.06 -15.04 -6.81
CA LEU A 28 -25.52 -15.38 -8.12
C LEU A 28 -25.41 -14.11 -8.97
N LEU A 29 -24.19 -13.75 -9.35
CA LEU A 29 -23.91 -12.61 -10.21
C LEU A 29 -23.90 -13.04 -11.67
N ALA A 30 -24.58 -12.26 -12.53
CA ALA A 30 -24.69 -12.51 -13.97
C ALA A 30 -25.06 -13.96 -14.33
N GLY A 31 -25.81 -14.65 -13.46
CA GLY A 31 -26.18 -16.05 -13.66
C GLY A 31 -25.01 -17.06 -13.60
N ARG A 32 -23.79 -16.64 -13.22
CA ARG A 32 -22.58 -17.46 -13.31
C ARG A 32 -21.73 -17.50 -12.03
N TYR A 33 -21.53 -16.38 -11.35
CA TYR A 33 -20.59 -16.29 -10.24
C TYR A 33 -21.33 -16.27 -8.90
N ARG A 34 -21.21 -17.35 -8.13
CA ARG A 34 -21.87 -17.47 -6.81
C ARG A 34 -20.96 -16.95 -5.72
N LEU A 35 -21.39 -15.91 -5.03
CA LEU A 35 -20.66 -15.35 -3.88
C LEU A 35 -20.64 -16.35 -2.72
N VAL A 36 -19.44 -16.66 -2.21
CA VAL A 36 -19.22 -17.63 -1.12
C VAL A 36 -18.94 -16.93 0.20
N GLY A 37 -18.14 -15.90 0.20
CA GLY A 37 -17.77 -15.14 1.39
C GLY A 37 -16.93 -13.91 1.09
N GLU A 38 -16.87 -12.98 2.01
CA GLU A 38 -16.04 -11.79 1.92
C GLU A 38 -14.57 -12.16 2.13
N LEU A 39 -13.68 -11.61 1.31
CA LEU A 39 -12.22 -11.73 1.44
C LEU A 39 -11.63 -10.48 2.08
N GLY A 40 -12.18 -9.31 1.77
CA GLY A 40 -11.74 -8.03 2.31
C GLY A 40 -12.67 -6.90 1.90
N ARG A 41 -12.62 -5.80 2.67
CA ARG A 41 -13.40 -4.59 2.44
C ARG A 41 -12.50 -3.38 2.62
N GLY A 42 -12.59 -2.42 1.71
CA GLY A 42 -11.87 -1.16 1.76
C GLY A 42 -12.67 0.00 1.17
N GLY A 43 -12.07 1.18 1.09
CA GLY A 43 -12.71 2.37 0.51
C GLY A 43 -13.18 2.18 -0.93
N MET A 44 -12.48 1.35 -1.70
CA MET A 44 -12.77 1.07 -3.12
C MET A 44 -13.82 -0.02 -3.34
N GLY A 45 -14.34 -0.65 -2.28
CA GLY A 45 -15.35 -1.70 -2.38
C GLY A 45 -15.05 -2.95 -1.57
N THR A 46 -15.75 -4.02 -1.90
CA THR A 46 -15.63 -5.32 -1.24
C THR A 46 -15.13 -6.37 -2.22
N VAL A 47 -14.16 -7.14 -1.80
CA VAL A 47 -13.67 -8.31 -2.55
C VAL A 47 -14.29 -9.57 -1.97
N TRP A 48 -14.90 -10.38 -2.84
CA TRP A 48 -15.61 -11.59 -2.49
C TRP A 48 -14.88 -12.83 -3.03
N ARG A 49 -14.80 -13.88 -2.24
CA ARG A 49 -14.58 -15.23 -2.79
C ARG A 49 -15.86 -15.67 -3.45
N ALA A 50 -15.77 -16.13 -4.70
CA ALA A 50 -16.89 -16.63 -5.46
C ALA A 50 -16.53 -17.94 -6.19
N ARG A 51 -17.56 -18.64 -6.65
CA ARG A 51 -17.44 -19.82 -7.49
C ARG A 51 -17.98 -19.51 -8.88
N ASP A 52 -17.18 -19.71 -9.89
CA ASP A 52 -17.62 -19.77 -11.29
C ASP A 52 -18.33 -21.11 -11.52
N GLU A 53 -19.66 -21.08 -11.61
CA GLU A 53 -20.49 -22.28 -11.76
C GLU A 53 -20.31 -22.95 -13.14
N THR A 54 -19.88 -22.17 -14.16
CA THR A 54 -19.62 -22.66 -15.52
C THR A 54 -18.30 -23.40 -15.58
N LEU A 55 -17.21 -22.78 -15.13
CA LEU A 55 -15.87 -23.37 -15.18
C LEU A 55 -15.52 -24.18 -13.93
N ARG A 56 -16.41 -24.23 -12.93
CA ARG A 56 -16.25 -24.94 -11.64
C ARG A 56 -14.97 -24.61 -10.89
N ARG A 57 -14.50 -23.36 -10.97
CA ARG A 57 -13.32 -22.85 -10.28
C ARG A 57 -13.67 -21.78 -9.25
N GLU A 58 -12.79 -21.56 -8.28
CA GLU A 58 -12.88 -20.43 -7.38
C GLU A 58 -12.30 -19.18 -8.05
N VAL A 59 -12.90 -18.02 -7.79
CA VAL A 59 -12.49 -16.72 -8.30
C VAL A 59 -12.62 -15.67 -7.20
N ALA A 60 -11.89 -14.57 -7.31
CA ALA A 60 -12.16 -13.36 -6.56
C ALA A 60 -13.08 -12.46 -7.40
N VAL A 61 -14.01 -11.79 -6.73
CA VAL A 61 -14.93 -10.85 -7.39
C VAL A 61 -14.93 -9.54 -6.60
N LYS A 62 -14.51 -8.47 -7.25
CA LYS A 62 -14.49 -7.13 -6.66
C LYS A 62 -15.76 -6.39 -7.01
N GLU A 63 -16.53 -6.04 -5.96
CA GLU A 63 -17.63 -5.09 -6.04
C GLU A 63 -17.05 -3.68 -5.94
N VAL A 64 -17.27 -2.87 -6.96
CA VAL A 64 -16.76 -1.49 -6.96
C VAL A 64 -17.77 -0.59 -6.27
N SER A 65 -17.35 0.12 -5.23
CA SER A 65 -18.16 1.13 -4.56
C SER A 65 -18.04 2.46 -5.29
N VAL A 66 -19.16 3.14 -5.47
CA VAL A 66 -19.22 4.49 -6.02
C VAL A 66 -19.40 5.47 -4.88
N PRO A 67 -18.73 6.63 -4.85
CA PRO A 67 -18.95 7.67 -3.86
C PRO A 67 -20.42 8.07 -3.78
N PHE A 68 -20.89 8.29 -2.56
CA PHE A 68 -22.28 8.69 -2.32
C PHE A 68 -22.51 10.12 -2.82
N GLY A 69 -23.65 10.36 -3.49
CA GLY A 69 -24.04 11.71 -3.89
C GLY A 69 -23.59 12.14 -5.30
N LEU A 70 -22.91 11.29 -6.05
CA LEU A 70 -22.58 11.60 -7.44
C LEU A 70 -23.84 11.61 -8.33
N PRO A 71 -23.93 12.55 -9.30
CA PRO A 71 -24.96 12.55 -10.34
C PRO A 71 -24.95 11.22 -11.12
N GLU A 72 -26.10 10.77 -11.58
CA GLU A 72 -26.25 9.49 -12.30
C GLU A 72 -25.36 9.42 -13.56
N GLU A 73 -25.20 10.56 -14.26
CA GLU A 73 -24.31 10.65 -15.42
C GLU A 73 -22.83 10.42 -15.07
N ASP A 74 -22.38 10.91 -13.93
CA ASP A 74 -21.01 10.75 -13.46
C ASP A 74 -20.77 9.32 -13.00
N VAL A 75 -21.75 8.71 -12.32
CA VAL A 75 -21.72 7.28 -11.99
C VAL A 75 -21.61 6.43 -13.26
N ALA A 76 -22.40 6.75 -14.29
CA ALA A 76 -22.33 6.01 -15.56
C ALA A 76 -20.97 6.16 -16.27
N ARG A 77 -20.40 7.37 -16.26
CA ARG A 77 -19.03 7.63 -16.82
C ARG A 77 -17.96 6.86 -16.05
N LEU A 78 -18.05 6.89 -14.71
CA LEU A 78 -17.14 6.14 -13.82
C LEU A 78 -17.21 4.64 -14.10
N HIS A 79 -18.41 4.06 -14.16
CA HIS A 79 -18.59 2.65 -14.47
C HIS A 79 -18.02 2.27 -15.85
N ALA A 80 -18.27 3.10 -16.88
CA ALA A 80 -17.74 2.86 -18.21
C ALA A 80 -16.21 2.93 -18.26
N ARG A 81 -15.61 3.82 -17.44
CA ARG A 81 -14.15 3.95 -17.30
C ARG A 81 -13.56 2.72 -16.62
N LEU A 82 -14.14 2.28 -15.49
CA LEU A 82 -13.74 1.07 -14.76
C LEU A 82 -13.76 -0.19 -15.63
N GLU A 83 -14.83 -0.36 -16.41
CA GLU A 83 -14.92 -1.51 -17.32
C GLU A 83 -13.83 -1.50 -18.40
N ARG A 84 -13.52 -0.33 -18.95
CA ARG A 84 -12.44 -0.19 -19.94
C ARG A 84 -11.08 -0.55 -19.35
N GLU A 85 -10.79 -0.11 -18.14
CA GLU A 85 -9.51 -0.37 -17.48
C GLU A 85 -9.40 -1.80 -16.99
N ALA A 86 -10.46 -2.36 -16.42
CA ALA A 86 -10.47 -3.77 -16.07
C ALA A 86 -10.26 -4.68 -17.30
N ARG A 87 -10.86 -4.32 -18.46
CA ARG A 87 -10.61 -5.04 -19.73
C ARG A 87 -9.19 -4.81 -20.25
N ALA A 88 -8.60 -3.64 -19.99
CA ALA A 88 -7.20 -3.39 -20.34
C ALA A 88 -6.27 -4.22 -19.46
N ALA A 89 -6.53 -4.27 -18.13
CA ALA A 89 -5.80 -5.12 -17.20
C ALA A 89 -5.89 -6.60 -17.56
N GLY A 90 -7.06 -7.06 -18.07
CA GLY A 90 -7.24 -8.46 -18.54
C GLY A 90 -6.38 -8.84 -19.75
N ARG A 91 -5.64 -7.91 -20.36
CA ARG A 91 -4.67 -8.21 -21.43
C ARG A 91 -3.24 -8.37 -20.93
N ILE A 92 -3.02 -8.20 -19.63
CA ILE A 92 -1.67 -8.34 -19.05
C ILE A 92 -1.43 -9.81 -18.77
N GLU A 93 -0.56 -10.45 -19.55
CA GLU A 93 -0.16 -11.84 -19.38
C GLU A 93 1.16 -11.88 -18.57
N HIS A 94 1.07 -12.02 -17.25
CA HIS A 94 2.26 -12.10 -16.39
C HIS A 94 1.94 -12.84 -15.07
N PRO A 95 2.74 -13.82 -14.62
CA PRO A 95 2.47 -14.60 -13.42
C PRO A 95 2.43 -13.77 -12.12
N GLY A 96 3.07 -12.61 -12.11
CA GLY A 96 3.05 -11.66 -11.00
C GLY A 96 1.90 -10.64 -11.08
N VAL A 97 0.91 -10.81 -11.95
CA VAL A 97 -0.30 -9.98 -12.06
C VAL A 97 -1.52 -10.85 -11.84
N ALA A 98 -2.42 -10.44 -10.95
CA ALA A 98 -3.70 -11.14 -10.78
C ALA A 98 -4.53 -11.03 -12.08
N GLU A 99 -4.79 -12.16 -12.72
CA GLU A 99 -5.48 -12.21 -14.00
C GLU A 99 -6.94 -11.75 -13.86
N VAL A 100 -7.40 -10.83 -14.71
CA VAL A 100 -8.79 -10.43 -14.80
C VAL A 100 -9.49 -11.32 -15.84
N PHE A 101 -10.47 -12.12 -15.37
CA PHE A 101 -11.17 -13.10 -16.19
C PHE A 101 -12.41 -12.54 -16.87
N ASP A 102 -13.11 -11.62 -16.21
CA ASP A 102 -14.39 -11.12 -16.70
C ASP A 102 -14.76 -9.78 -16.03
N VAL A 103 -15.63 -9.02 -16.69
CA VAL A 103 -16.27 -7.84 -16.12
C VAL A 103 -17.76 -7.97 -16.37
N VAL A 104 -18.53 -8.17 -15.30
CA VAL A 104 -19.97 -8.38 -15.40
C VAL A 104 -20.74 -7.21 -14.77
N ARG A 105 -21.96 -6.99 -15.25
CA ARG A 105 -22.87 -6.01 -14.65
C ARG A 105 -23.97 -6.71 -13.86
N GLN A 106 -24.22 -6.23 -12.66
CA GLN A 106 -25.33 -6.68 -11.83
C GLN A 106 -25.90 -5.48 -11.07
N ASP A 107 -27.22 -5.28 -11.12
CA ASP A 107 -27.93 -4.17 -10.51
C ASP A 107 -27.35 -2.79 -10.91
N GLY A 108 -27.01 -2.64 -12.20
CA GLY A 108 -26.44 -1.40 -12.75
C GLY A 108 -24.97 -1.14 -12.40
N ARG A 109 -24.30 -2.04 -11.62
CA ARG A 109 -22.92 -1.87 -11.14
C ARG A 109 -21.98 -2.86 -11.82
N PRO A 110 -20.74 -2.45 -12.13
CA PRO A 110 -19.70 -3.36 -12.61
C PRO A 110 -19.12 -4.19 -11.44
N TRP A 111 -18.85 -5.45 -11.74
CA TRP A 111 -18.15 -6.40 -10.88
C TRP A 111 -16.98 -6.96 -11.67
N ILE A 112 -15.78 -6.94 -11.09
CA ILE A 112 -14.56 -7.42 -11.73
C ILE A 112 -14.28 -8.82 -11.21
N VAL A 113 -14.24 -9.80 -12.11
CA VAL A 113 -13.93 -11.19 -11.79
C VAL A 113 -12.47 -11.46 -12.11
N MET A 114 -11.71 -11.95 -11.13
CA MET A 114 -10.27 -12.11 -11.25
C MET A 114 -9.76 -13.38 -10.56
N GLU A 115 -8.50 -13.70 -10.77
CA GLU A 115 -7.80 -14.78 -10.10
C GLU A 115 -7.96 -14.68 -8.58
N LEU A 116 -8.33 -15.81 -7.95
CA LEU A 116 -8.27 -15.94 -6.50
C LEU A 116 -6.86 -16.36 -6.10
N VAL A 117 -6.01 -15.40 -5.81
CA VAL A 117 -4.66 -15.65 -5.31
C VAL A 117 -4.74 -16.04 -3.84
N ARG A 118 -4.28 -17.25 -3.50
CA ARG A 118 -4.22 -17.73 -2.12
C ARG A 118 -2.90 -17.30 -1.50
N GLY A 119 -2.94 -16.41 -0.54
CA GLY A 119 -1.76 -15.84 0.10
C GLY A 119 -2.13 -14.83 1.18
N ILE A 120 -1.16 -14.05 1.58
CA ILE A 120 -1.30 -12.93 2.52
C ILE A 120 -0.73 -11.67 1.87
N THR A 121 -1.20 -10.50 2.26
CA THR A 121 -0.65 -9.26 1.73
C THR A 121 0.75 -8.99 2.31
N LEU A 122 1.57 -8.26 1.56
CA LEU A 122 2.84 -7.76 2.10
C LEU A 122 2.59 -6.85 3.32
N GLN A 123 1.48 -6.14 3.36
CA GLN A 123 1.09 -5.34 4.51
C GLN A 123 0.89 -6.20 5.75
N ASP A 124 0.13 -7.30 5.66
CA ASP A 124 -0.09 -8.22 6.79
C ASP A 124 1.24 -8.78 7.31
N VAL A 125 2.19 -9.07 6.41
CA VAL A 125 3.54 -9.54 6.81
C VAL A 125 4.29 -8.46 7.57
N LEU A 126 4.27 -7.21 7.06
CA LEU A 126 4.97 -6.10 7.71
C LEU A 126 4.36 -5.74 9.08
N GLU A 127 3.05 -5.89 9.23
CA GLU A 127 2.34 -5.67 10.50
C GLU A 127 2.61 -6.79 11.51
N ALA A 128 2.67 -8.06 11.05
CA ALA A 128 2.85 -9.20 11.92
C ALA A 128 4.30 -9.46 12.32
N ASP A 129 5.22 -9.40 11.34
CA ASP A 129 6.62 -9.81 11.48
C ASP A 129 7.57 -8.59 11.56
N GLY A 130 7.08 -7.39 11.27
CA GLY A 130 7.89 -6.18 11.17
C GLY A 130 8.62 -6.04 9.82
N PRO A 131 9.62 -5.13 9.75
CA PRO A 131 10.36 -4.86 8.53
C PRO A 131 11.15 -6.06 8.00
N LEU A 132 11.24 -6.12 6.66
CA LEU A 132 11.98 -7.17 5.96
C LEU A 132 13.49 -6.89 5.95
N GLU A 133 14.27 -7.96 5.85
CA GLU A 133 15.68 -7.85 5.47
C GLU A 133 15.81 -7.31 4.03
N PRO A 134 16.86 -6.50 3.74
CA PRO A 134 17.04 -5.85 2.44
C PRO A 134 17.00 -6.79 1.24
N GLU A 135 17.56 -7.98 1.36
CA GLU A 135 17.59 -8.99 0.30
C GLU A 135 16.19 -9.54 0.00
N ARG A 136 15.37 -9.74 1.04
CA ARG A 136 13.99 -10.18 0.88
C ARG A 136 13.12 -9.07 0.27
N ALA A 137 13.28 -7.83 0.73
CA ALA A 137 12.61 -6.67 0.17
C ALA A 137 12.99 -6.48 -1.31
N ALA A 138 14.28 -6.66 -1.66
CA ALA A 138 14.75 -6.60 -3.03
C ALA A 138 14.14 -7.70 -3.92
N SER A 139 13.99 -8.93 -3.39
CA SER A 139 13.37 -10.03 -4.12
C SER A 139 11.89 -9.73 -4.41
N VAL A 140 11.13 -9.28 -3.40
CA VAL A 140 9.73 -8.86 -3.59
C VAL A 140 9.63 -7.69 -4.57
N GLY A 141 10.49 -6.68 -4.41
CA GLY A 141 10.51 -5.51 -5.30
C GLY A 141 10.84 -5.85 -6.75
N ALA A 142 11.70 -6.84 -7.00
CA ALA A 142 12.03 -7.31 -8.35
C ALA A 142 10.81 -7.94 -9.04
N GLU A 143 10.04 -8.77 -8.32
CA GLU A 143 8.82 -9.40 -8.85
C GLU A 143 7.72 -8.34 -9.11
N VAL A 144 7.52 -7.39 -8.16
CA VAL A 144 6.59 -6.28 -8.36
C VAL A 144 6.99 -5.44 -9.57
N LEU A 145 8.28 -5.12 -9.74
CA LEU A 145 8.77 -4.37 -10.89
C LEU A 145 8.57 -5.14 -12.21
N SER A 146 8.76 -6.46 -12.21
CA SER A 146 8.48 -7.31 -13.37
C SER A 146 7.01 -7.24 -13.79
N ALA A 147 6.09 -7.31 -12.81
CA ALA A 147 4.67 -7.15 -13.04
C ALA A 147 4.29 -5.75 -13.60
N LEU A 148 4.87 -4.69 -13.01
CA LEU A 148 4.68 -3.31 -13.49
C LEU A 148 5.17 -3.14 -14.93
N ARG A 149 6.32 -3.70 -15.28
CA ARG A 149 6.86 -3.63 -16.65
C ARG A 149 5.94 -4.34 -17.66
N ALA A 150 5.36 -5.49 -17.28
CA ALA A 150 4.39 -6.18 -18.13
C ALA A 150 3.14 -5.32 -18.33
N ALA A 151 2.62 -4.68 -17.28
CA ALA A 151 1.47 -3.79 -17.34
C ALA A 151 1.77 -2.56 -18.21
N HIS A 152 2.90 -1.89 -18.01
CA HIS A 152 3.32 -0.73 -18.80
C HIS A 152 3.49 -1.09 -20.28
N GLY A 153 4.02 -2.28 -20.58
CA GLY A 153 4.13 -2.79 -21.95
C GLY A 153 2.76 -3.02 -22.62
N ALA A 154 1.72 -3.31 -21.82
CA ALA A 154 0.33 -3.41 -22.28
C ALA A 154 -0.42 -2.05 -22.29
N GLY A 155 0.27 -0.94 -21.96
CA GLY A 155 -0.31 0.40 -21.88
C GLY A 155 -1.17 0.62 -20.63
N VAL A 156 -0.98 -0.16 -19.57
CA VAL A 156 -1.72 -0.07 -18.30
C VAL A 156 -0.81 0.43 -17.20
N LEU A 157 -1.24 1.48 -16.48
CA LEU A 157 -0.61 1.95 -15.26
C LEU A 157 -1.34 1.37 -14.04
N HIS A 158 -0.57 1.07 -12.98
CA HIS A 158 -1.18 0.54 -11.75
C HIS A 158 -1.81 1.64 -10.90
N ARG A 159 -1.11 2.74 -10.69
CA ARG A 159 -1.52 3.96 -9.97
C ARG A 159 -1.72 3.83 -8.45
N ASP A 160 -1.73 2.61 -7.89
CA ASP A 160 -1.93 2.34 -6.46
C ASP A 160 -1.00 1.22 -5.95
N VAL A 161 0.30 1.33 -6.26
CA VAL A 161 1.31 0.36 -5.79
C VAL A 161 1.57 0.59 -4.30
N LYS A 162 1.19 -0.39 -3.47
CA LYS A 162 1.37 -0.37 -2.00
C LYS A 162 1.40 -1.79 -1.44
N PRO A 163 1.86 -2.02 -0.20
CA PRO A 163 1.95 -3.35 0.39
C PRO A 163 0.62 -4.11 0.46
N ALA A 164 -0.51 -3.40 0.63
CA ALA A 164 -1.84 -4.01 0.64
C ALA A 164 -2.23 -4.65 -0.71
N ASN A 165 -1.66 -4.16 -1.81
CA ASN A 165 -1.94 -4.64 -3.17
C ASN A 165 -0.88 -5.64 -3.68
N VAL A 166 0.06 -6.07 -2.82
CA VAL A 166 1.07 -7.10 -3.13
C VAL A 166 0.76 -8.34 -2.33
N LEU A 167 0.39 -9.44 -2.99
CA LEU A 167 0.13 -10.73 -2.38
C LEU A 167 1.37 -11.63 -2.44
N LEU A 168 1.73 -12.19 -1.31
CA LEU A 168 2.72 -13.27 -1.20
C LEU A 168 1.95 -14.59 -1.25
N ALA A 169 1.89 -15.18 -2.42
CA ALA A 169 1.10 -16.36 -2.69
C ALA A 169 1.70 -17.63 -2.07
N LEU A 170 0.83 -18.60 -1.70
CA LEU A 170 1.26 -19.88 -1.13
C LEU A 170 2.07 -20.73 -2.11
N ASP A 171 1.95 -20.51 -3.41
CA ASP A 171 2.74 -21.15 -4.47
C ASP A 171 4.11 -20.50 -4.69
N GLY A 172 4.43 -19.45 -3.91
CA GLY A 172 5.71 -18.74 -3.94
C GLY A 172 5.76 -17.55 -4.89
N ARG A 173 4.69 -17.25 -5.64
CA ARG A 173 4.60 -16.05 -6.48
C ARG A 173 4.43 -14.79 -5.61
N VAL A 174 4.94 -13.68 -6.10
CA VAL A 174 4.57 -12.33 -5.65
C VAL A 174 3.62 -11.77 -6.70
N VAL A 175 2.39 -11.47 -6.29
CA VAL A 175 1.33 -11.08 -7.21
C VAL A 175 0.82 -9.68 -6.89
N LEU A 176 0.85 -8.80 -7.90
CA LEU A 176 0.31 -7.45 -7.82
C LEU A 176 -1.17 -7.49 -8.23
N THR A 177 -2.03 -6.90 -7.39
CA THR A 177 -3.49 -6.90 -7.56
C THR A 177 -4.02 -5.48 -7.70
N ASP A 178 -5.28 -5.35 -8.04
CA ASP A 178 -6.02 -4.08 -8.04
C ASP A 178 -5.56 -3.04 -9.07
N PHE A 179 -5.17 -3.49 -10.27
CA PHE A 179 -4.94 -2.60 -11.40
C PHE A 179 -6.19 -1.76 -11.72
N GLY A 180 -5.99 -0.45 -11.92
CA GLY A 180 -7.05 0.48 -12.33
C GLY A 180 -8.05 0.86 -11.24
N SER A 181 -7.89 0.40 -10.00
CA SER A 181 -8.81 0.71 -8.90
C SER A 181 -8.80 2.18 -8.45
N SER A 182 -7.69 2.89 -8.65
CA SER A 182 -7.55 4.33 -8.32
C SER A 182 -8.44 5.28 -9.14
N LEU A 183 -9.18 4.75 -10.12
CA LEU A 183 -10.10 5.54 -10.94
C LEU A 183 -11.46 5.74 -10.31
N VAL A 184 -11.82 4.91 -9.33
CA VAL A 184 -13.05 5.09 -8.53
C VAL A 184 -12.97 6.37 -7.71
N GLU A 185 -11.77 6.82 -7.45
CA GLU A 185 -11.46 7.99 -6.63
C GLU A 185 -11.66 9.32 -7.38
N GLY A 186 -12.30 9.28 -8.59
CA GLY A 186 -12.61 10.46 -9.40
C GLY A 186 -11.35 11.27 -9.75
N GLY A 187 -11.12 11.65 -10.98
CA GLY A 187 -9.89 12.27 -11.50
C GLY A 187 -9.29 13.47 -10.74
N GLU A 188 -9.80 13.80 -9.58
CA GLU A 188 -9.27 14.78 -8.62
C GLU A 188 -8.89 14.02 -7.35
N GLU A 189 -7.59 13.91 -7.11
CA GLU A 189 -7.01 13.28 -5.92
C GLU A 189 -7.32 14.09 -4.64
N LEU A 190 -7.69 15.35 -4.80
CA LEU A 190 -8.24 16.24 -3.80
C LEU A 190 -9.75 16.40 -4.05
N THR A 191 -10.57 16.03 -3.08
CA THR A 191 -11.99 16.40 -3.11
C THR A 191 -12.14 17.90 -2.81
N ASP A 192 -13.25 18.53 -3.25
CA ASP A 192 -13.59 19.93 -2.88
C ASP A 192 -13.57 20.18 -1.36
N ALA A 193 -13.67 19.13 -0.55
CA ALA A 193 -13.55 19.17 0.90
C ALA A 193 -12.10 19.09 1.42
N GLY A 194 -11.08 18.97 0.54
CA GLY A 194 -9.68 18.83 0.92
C GLY A 194 -9.31 17.43 1.45
N GLU A 195 -10.17 16.43 1.26
CA GLU A 195 -9.88 15.05 1.59
C GLU A 195 -9.20 14.38 0.40
N VAL A 196 -8.04 13.78 0.67
CA VAL A 196 -7.31 12.97 -0.31
C VAL A 196 -7.87 11.55 -0.25
N VAL A 197 -8.43 11.10 -1.36
CA VAL A 197 -8.92 9.72 -1.47
C VAL A 197 -7.75 8.82 -1.87
N GLY A 198 -7.55 7.70 -1.17
CA GLY A 198 -6.50 6.74 -1.46
C GLY A 198 -5.38 6.68 -0.42
N SER A 199 -4.18 6.35 -0.87
CA SER A 199 -3.00 6.17 -0.02
C SER A 199 -1.97 7.27 -0.31
N PRO A 200 -2.14 8.50 0.24
CA PRO A 200 -1.31 9.67 -0.09
C PRO A 200 0.19 9.44 0.14
N GLU A 201 0.53 8.50 1.00
CA GLU A 201 1.91 8.13 1.34
C GLU A 201 2.70 7.54 0.16
N TYR A 202 2.01 6.95 -0.83
CA TYR A 202 2.59 6.30 -2.00
C TYR A 202 2.49 7.14 -3.26
N LEU A 203 1.80 8.29 -3.18
CA LEU A 203 1.57 9.15 -4.32
C LEU A 203 2.85 9.85 -4.76
N ALA A 204 3.10 9.86 -6.07
CA ALA A 204 4.27 10.51 -6.64
C ALA A 204 4.12 12.05 -6.64
N PRO A 205 5.23 12.81 -6.49
CA PRO A 205 5.19 14.28 -6.46
C PRO A 205 4.47 14.90 -7.65
N GLU A 206 4.69 14.40 -8.86
CA GLU A 206 4.04 14.90 -10.09
C GLU A 206 2.53 14.73 -10.04
N ARG A 207 2.03 13.67 -9.41
CA ARG A 207 0.58 13.46 -9.24
C ARG A 207 -0.02 14.41 -8.21
N ALA A 208 0.72 14.71 -7.13
CA ALA A 208 0.32 15.72 -6.16
C ALA A 208 0.30 17.14 -6.77
N LEU A 209 1.00 17.35 -7.89
CA LEU A 209 1.03 18.59 -8.68
C LEU A 209 0.09 18.53 -9.91
N GLU A 210 -0.86 17.60 -9.93
CA GLU A 210 -1.88 17.41 -10.99
C GLU A 210 -1.30 17.13 -12.38
N ALA A 211 -0.03 16.68 -12.48
CA ALA A 211 0.54 16.25 -13.74
C ALA A 211 0.03 14.84 -14.12
N GLU A 212 0.01 14.57 -15.44
CA GLU A 212 -0.44 13.28 -15.93
C GLU A 212 0.41 12.11 -15.37
N PRO A 213 -0.21 11.05 -14.84
CA PRO A 213 0.51 9.89 -14.35
C PRO A 213 1.17 9.13 -15.50
N GLY A 214 2.40 8.67 -15.25
CA GLY A 214 3.15 7.83 -16.17
C GLY A 214 3.77 6.61 -15.48
N PRO A 215 4.51 5.77 -16.22
CA PRO A 215 5.25 4.65 -15.62
C PRO A 215 6.17 5.08 -14.47
N ALA A 216 6.72 6.29 -14.53
CA ALA A 216 7.57 6.84 -13.48
C ALA A 216 6.83 7.01 -12.13
N SER A 217 5.51 7.27 -12.15
CA SER A 217 4.71 7.37 -10.92
C SER A 217 4.59 6.02 -10.20
N ASP A 218 4.43 4.92 -10.94
CA ASP A 218 4.43 3.56 -10.36
C ASP A 218 5.82 3.18 -9.81
N LEU A 219 6.90 3.65 -10.47
CA LEU A 219 8.27 3.43 -9.98
C LEU A 219 8.54 4.21 -8.68
N TRP A 220 8.01 5.42 -8.52
CA TRP A 220 8.03 6.12 -7.24
C TRP A 220 7.33 5.32 -6.15
N ALA A 221 6.11 4.87 -6.41
CA ALA A 221 5.33 4.08 -5.45
C ALA A 221 6.05 2.78 -5.05
N LEU A 222 6.74 2.11 -6.01
CA LEU A 222 7.64 0.99 -5.71
C LEU A 222 8.80 1.42 -4.81
N GLY A 223 9.38 2.60 -5.01
CA GLY A 223 10.43 3.15 -4.14
C GLY A 223 9.93 3.35 -2.69
N VAL A 224 8.71 3.89 -2.53
CA VAL A 224 8.06 4.04 -1.21
C VAL A 224 7.78 2.67 -0.59
N LEU A 225 7.29 1.70 -1.36
CA LEU A 225 7.04 0.32 -0.92
C LEU A 225 8.34 -0.33 -0.39
N LEU A 226 9.44 -0.20 -1.12
CA LEU A 226 10.75 -0.73 -0.70
C LEU A 226 11.25 -0.05 0.58
N PHE A 227 11.14 1.28 0.66
CA PHE A 227 11.47 2.03 1.87
C PHE A 227 10.65 1.53 3.07
N ALA A 228 9.32 1.47 2.92
CA ALA A 228 8.41 1.00 3.96
C ALA A 228 8.70 -0.44 4.37
N SER A 229 9.05 -1.30 3.41
CA SER A 229 9.37 -2.71 3.67
C SER A 229 10.60 -2.90 4.55
N VAL A 230 11.60 -2.03 4.48
CA VAL A 230 12.84 -2.16 5.28
C VAL A 230 12.85 -1.27 6.52
N GLU A 231 12.17 -0.12 6.49
CA GLU A 231 12.14 0.83 7.60
C GLU A 231 10.93 0.64 8.54
N GLY A 232 9.87 -0.07 8.09
CA GLY A 232 8.61 -0.23 8.82
C GLY A 232 7.73 1.02 8.85
N ARG A 233 8.04 2.02 8.04
CA ARG A 233 7.30 3.28 7.91
C ARG A 233 7.50 3.87 6.52
N THR A 234 6.56 4.68 6.06
CA THR A 234 6.71 5.43 4.80
C THR A 234 7.57 6.68 4.99
N PRO A 235 8.30 7.15 3.95
CA PRO A 235 9.29 8.22 4.10
C PRO A 235 8.68 9.61 4.37
N PHE A 236 7.49 9.89 3.81
CA PHE A 236 6.93 11.24 3.78
C PHE A 236 5.66 11.42 4.63
N ARG A 237 5.24 10.39 5.38
CA ARG A 237 4.03 10.44 6.20
C ARG A 237 4.01 11.60 7.18
N ARG A 238 2.88 12.32 7.21
CA ARG A 238 2.56 13.41 8.12
C ARG A 238 1.19 13.16 8.76
N GLU A 239 0.77 14.05 9.66
CA GLU A 239 -0.50 13.94 10.37
C GLU A 239 -1.72 14.04 9.45
N THR A 240 -1.62 14.79 8.36
CA THR A 240 -2.70 14.94 7.38
C THR A 240 -2.27 14.45 6.00
N ALA A 241 -3.23 14.05 5.18
CA ALA A 241 -3.01 13.66 3.80
C ALA A 241 -2.34 14.77 2.98
N LEU A 242 -2.85 16.00 3.09
CA LEU A 242 -2.29 17.16 2.40
C LEU A 242 -0.84 17.46 2.83
N ALA A 243 -0.54 17.40 4.13
CA ALA A 243 0.82 17.57 4.62
C ALA A 243 1.76 16.44 4.15
N THR A 244 1.24 15.21 3.99
CA THR A 244 1.96 14.07 3.43
C THR A 244 2.31 14.31 1.96
N LEU A 245 1.37 14.81 1.16
CA LEU A 245 1.61 15.18 -0.24
C LEU A 245 2.63 16.32 -0.34
N GLY A 246 2.50 17.38 0.45
CA GLY A 246 3.48 18.46 0.50
C GLY A 246 4.89 17.95 0.86
N ALA A 247 5.00 17.04 1.83
CA ALA A 247 6.27 16.42 2.17
C ALA A 247 6.85 15.55 1.02
N ALA A 248 5.99 14.84 0.29
CA ALA A 248 6.41 14.08 -0.90
C ALA A 248 6.97 15.00 -1.99
N VAL A 249 6.46 16.23 -2.13
CA VAL A 249 6.95 17.22 -3.10
C VAL A 249 8.24 17.90 -2.60
N ASP A 250 8.24 18.44 -1.38
CA ASP A 250 9.24 19.41 -0.95
C ASP A 250 10.33 18.84 -0.04
N ASP A 251 10.03 17.83 0.80
CA ASP A 251 10.96 17.37 1.81
C ASP A 251 12.05 16.47 1.22
N ALA A 252 13.26 16.56 1.76
CA ALA A 252 14.32 15.62 1.43
C ALA A 252 13.96 14.20 1.87
N LEU A 253 14.38 13.21 1.08
CA LEU A 253 14.23 11.80 1.47
C LEU A 253 14.99 11.54 2.77
N PRO A 254 14.34 11.05 3.84
CA PRO A 254 15.06 10.66 5.05
C PRO A 254 15.99 9.48 4.74
N ALA A 255 17.18 9.49 5.33
CA ALA A 255 18.14 8.41 5.10
C ALA A 255 17.56 7.05 5.51
N PRO A 256 17.52 6.06 4.61
CA PRO A 256 17.05 4.72 4.94
C PRO A 256 18.16 3.97 5.69
N GLY A 257 18.07 3.95 7.02
CA GLY A 257 19.10 3.40 7.91
C GLY A 257 19.24 1.88 7.83
N ARG A 258 18.13 1.18 7.54
CA ARG A 258 18.05 -0.30 7.46
C ARG A 258 18.17 -0.85 6.04
N ALA A 259 18.19 0.01 5.02
CA ALA A 259 18.15 -0.43 3.63
C ALA A 259 19.43 -1.16 3.15
N GLY A 260 20.56 -0.97 3.82
CA GLY A 260 21.82 -1.65 3.44
C GLY A 260 22.10 -1.52 1.94
N PRO A 261 22.32 -2.66 1.23
CA PRO A 261 22.62 -2.66 -0.21
C PRO A 261 21.43 -2.20 -1.09
N LEU A 262 20.22 -2.15 -0.55
CA LEU A 262 19.02 -1.69 -1.27
C LEU A 262 18.93 -0.15 -1.34
N ARG A 263 19.71 0.56 -0.52
CA ARG A 263 19.70 2.02 -0.43
C ARG A 263 19.81 2.75 -1.77
N PRO A 264 20.74 2.40 -2.69
CA PRO A 264 20.85 3.09 -3.99
C PRO A 264 19.60 2.94 -4.86
N VAL A 265 18.88 1.81 -4.75
CA VAL A 265 17.63 1.59 -5.48
C VAL A 265 16.54 2.52 -4.94
N ILE A 266 16.37 2.54 -3.62
CA ILE A 266 15.37 3.39 -2.95
C ILE A 266 15.63 4.86 -3.27
N GLU A 267 16.85 5.35 -3.08
CA GLU A 267 17.24 6.74 -3.37
C GLU A 267 17.06 7.09 -4.84
N GLY A 268 17.32 6.15 -5.75
CA GLY A 268 17.16 6.35 -7.19
C GLY A 268 15.70 6.40 -7.65
N LEU A 269 14.82 5.55 -7.07
CA LEU A 269 13.39 5.55 -7.38
C LEU A 269 12.65 6.74 -6.74
N LEU A 270 13.13 7.26 -5.61
CA LEU A 270 12.52 8.37 -4.87
C LEU A 270 13.09 9.75 -5.24
N ARG A 271 13.65 9.90 -6.44
CA ARG A 271 13.97 11.22 -6.99
C ARG A 271 12.70 11.96 -7.35
N LYS A 272 12.63 13.24 -6.93
CA LYS A 272 11.40 14.05 -7.08
C LYS A 272 10.98 14.22 -8.53
N HIS A 273 11.92 14.57 -9.40
CA HIS A 273 11.64 14.76 -10.83
C HIS A 273 11.54 13.38 -11.52
N PRO A 274 10.47 13.10 -12.28
CA PRO A 274 10.26 11.79 -12.92
C PRO A 274 11.39 11.37 -13.85
N ASP A 275 11.98 12.32 -14.61
CA ASP A 275 13.05 12.06 -15.57
C ASP A 275 14.39 11.70 -14.90
N ASP A 276 14.59 12.11 -13.63
CA ASP A 276 15.79 11.80 -12.87
C ASP A 276 15.69 10.45 -12.16
N ARG A 277 14.51 9.82 -12.13
CA ARG A 277 14.31 8.52 -11.46
C ARG A 277 15.02 7.41 -12.18
N LEU A 278 15.44 6.40 -11.41
CA LEU A 278 15.90 5.15 -11.96
C LEU A 278 14.88 4.59 -12.94
N CYS A 279 15.31 4.30 -14.17
CA CYS A 279 14.45 3.61 -15.11
C CYS A 279 14.22 2.14 -14.67
N ALA A 280 13.11 1.55 -15.12
CA ALA A 280 12.73 0.19 -14.73
C ALA A 280 13.83 -0.85 -14.98
N ALA A 281 14.53 -0.75 -16.13
CA ALA A 281 15.60 -1.71 -16.48
C ALA A 281 16.81 -1.62 -15.55
N GLU A 282 17.14 -0.42 -15.07
CA GLU A 282 18.26 -0.24 -14.14
C GLU A 282 17.86 -0.65 -12.72
N ALA A 283 16.66 -0.29 -12.28
CA ALA A 283 16.11 -0.73 -11.00
C ALA A 283 16.06 -2.26 -10.90
N GLU A 284 15.62 -2.96 -11.95
CA GLU A 284 15.58 -4.41 -12.03
C GLU A 284 16.97 -5.03 -11.86
N ARG A 285 17.97 -4.52 -12.58
CA ARG A 285 19.36 -5.01 -12.47
C ARG A 285 19.91 -4.85 -11.04
N LEU A 286 19.62 -3.74 -10.40
CA LEU A 286 20.05 -3.45 -9.04
C LEU A 286 19.32 -4.34 -8.03
N LEU A 287 18.00 -4.50 -8.14
CA LEU A 287 17.19 -5.36 -7.28
C LEU A 287 17.67 -6.82 -7.35
N HIS A 288 17.87 -7.36 -8.55
CA HIS A 288 18.39 -8.71 -8.71
C HIS A 288 19.80 -8.89 -8.11
N ARG A 289 20.66 -7.88 -8.18
CA ARG A 289 21.99 -7.90 -7.57
C ARG A 289 21.89 -8.00 -6.05
N VAL A 290 20.99 -7.22 -5.43
CA VAL A 290 20.77 -7.25 -3.98
C VAL A 290 20.15 -8.58 -3.56
N ALA A 291 19.09 -9.02 -4.25
CA ALA A 291 18.42 -10.31 -3.99
C ALA A 291 19.37 -11.52 -4.17
N GLY A 292 20.31 -11.47 -5.15
CA GLY A 292 21.30 -12.51 -5.42
C GLY A 292 22.43 -12.59 -4.39
N GLY A 293 22.71 -11.52 -3.67
CA GLY A 293 23.72 -11.47 -2.61
C GLY A 293 23.45 -12.44 -1.46
N SER A 294 22.18 -12.85 -1.26
CA SER A 294 21.78 -13.87 -0.27
C SER A 294 22.13 -15.30 -0.70
N ARG A 295 22.16 -15.59 -2.00
CA ARG A 295 22.45 -16.96 -2.50
C ARG A 295 23.89 -17.40 -2.27
N SER A 296 24.81 -16.45 -2.06
CA SER A 296 26.23 -16.77 -1.74
C SER A 296 26.48 -17.00 -0.24
N ARG A 297 25.49 -16.80 0.63
CA ARG A 297 25.59 -16.98 2.10
C ARG A 297 24.79 -18.14 2.68
N GLY A 298 24.29 -19.05 1.86
CA GLY A 298 23.75 -20.35 2.29
C GLY A 298 22.28 -20.32 2.71
N GLY A 299 21.51 -21.22 2.11
CA GLY A 299 20.25 -21.70 2.69
C GLY A 299 19.01 -21.44 1.85
N ALA A 300 18.40 -22.54 1.43
CA ALA A 300 17.11 -22.63 0.77
C ALA A 300 16.05 -21.81 1.50
N MET A 301 15.23 -21.11 0.74
CA MET A 301 14.03 -20.42 1.23
C MET A 301 13.07 -21.43 1.86
N ALA A 302 13.08 -21.51 3.19
CA ALA A 302 12.03 -22.19 3.93
C ALA A 302 10.85 -21.22 4.08
N VAL A 303 9.76 -21.54 3.40
CA VAL A 303 8.44 -20.98 3.73
C VAL A 303 8.07 -21.56 5.09
N VAL A 304 8.07 -20.74 6.14
CA VAL A 304 7.64 -21.16 7.46
C VAL A 304 6.13 -20.90 7.58
N PRO A 305 5.29 -21.96 7.68
CA PRO A 305 3.92 -21.76 8.11
C PRO A 305 3.92 -21.66 9.64
N GLY A 306 3.73 -20.47 10.15
CA GLY A 306 3.57 -20.22 11.57
C GLY A 306 2.21 -20.68 12.11
N ALA A 307 2.12 -21.93 12.55
CA ALA A 307 1.06 -22.37 13.44
C ALA A 307 1.70 -23.00 14.67
N ARG A 308 1.92 -22.22 15.72
CA ARG A 308 2.27 -22.77 17.04
C ARG A 308 1.02 -22.84 17.90
N GLY A 309 0.43 -24.04 17.90
CA GLY A 309 -0.48 -24.49 18.94
C GLY A 309 0.26 -24.67 20.26
N ALA A 310 -0.32 -24.13 21.31
CA ALA A 310 0.11 -24.30 22.69
C ALA A 310 0.12 -25.76 23.11
N ARG A 311 1.23 -26.25 23.67
CA ARG A 311 1.21 -27.35 24.66
C ARG A 311 2.14 -27.03 25.84
N ARG A 312 1.52 -27.00 27.02
CA ARG A 312 2.13 -27.01 28.36
C ARG A 312 2.76 -28.37 28.62
N GLY A 313 3.84 -28.38 29.40
CA GLY A 313 4.38 -29.59 30.02
C GLY A 313 5.80 -29.33 30.50
N GLY A 314 6.00 -29.20 31.68
CA GLY A 314 6.73 -29.17 32.84
C GLY A 314 7.93 -30.14 32.86
N GLY A 315 9.00 -29.76 33.58
CA GLY A 315 10.14 -30.63 33.88
C GLY A 315 11.37 -29.84 34.33
N ARG A 316 11.66 -29.96 35.55
CA ARG A 316 12.57 -29.38 36.52
C ARG A 316 13.99 -29.99 36.43
N ALA A 317 14.98 -29.24 36.93
CA ALA A 317 16.22 -29.55 37.61
C ALA A 317 17.50 -29.09 36.90
N GLU A 318 18.18 -28.10 37.53
CA GLU A 318 19.45 -28.21 38.28
C GLU A 318 20.71 -28.49 37.41
N ASP A 319 21.83 -27.86 37.47
CA ASP A 319 22.64 -27.24 38.49
C ASP A 319 23.95 -26.72 37.82
N GLY A 320 24.69 -25.76 38.39
CA GLY A 320 26.14 -25.63 38.14
C GLY A 320 26.64 -24.32 37.54
N GLY A 321 26.97 -23.31 38.34
CA GLY A 321 27.99 -22.29 38.01
C GLY A 321 29.40 -22.85 38.32
N PRO A 322 30.50 -22.05 38.41
CA PRO A 322 30.59 -20.58 38.48
C PRO A 322 31.80 -19.92 37.69
N ALA A 323 31.78 -18.60 37.69
CA ALA A 323 32.89 -17.66 37.84
C ALA A 323 34.04 -17.55 36.82
N GLY A 324 34.27 -16.32 36.34
CA GLY A 324 35.51 -15.89 35.72
C GLY A 324 35.54 -14.37 35.44
N ARG A 325 35.98 -13.58 36.42
CA ARG A 325 36.33 -12.14 36.40
C ARG A 325 37.56 -11.89 35.51
N ARG A 326 37.60 -10.69 34.86
CA ARG A 326 38.68 -9.67 34.80
C ARG A 326 38.28 -8.62 33.76
N SER A 327 38.05 -7.35 34.07
CA SER A 327 38.89 -6.20 34.47
C SER A 327 39.88 -5.72 33.40
N GLY A 328 39.69 -4.48 32.98
CA GLY A 328 40.67 -3.62 32.24
C GLY A 328 39.96 -2.43 31.58
N ARG A 329 39.78 -1.33 32.27
CA ARG A 329 40.43 0.02 32.24
C ARG A 329 41.07 0.28 30.85
N GLY A 330 40.77 1.34 30.17
CA GLY A 330 40.50 2.73 30.37
C GLY A 330 41.20 3.51 29.27
N ARG A 331 40.64 4.58 28.78
CA ARG A 331 41.33 5.89 28.63
C ARG A 331 40.49 6.85 27.78
N GLU A 332 40.28 7.97 28.37
CA GLU A 332 39.81 9.24 27.80
C GLU A 332 40.84 9.85 26.85
N ALA A 333 40.34 10.64 25.89
CA ALA A 333 40.87 11.93 25.42
C ALA A 333 39.91 12.45 24.33
N SER A 334 39.11 13.51 24.57
CA SER A 334 39.40 14.93 24.62
C SER A 334 39.92 15.52 23.30
N GLY A 335 39.16 16.48 22.77
CA GLY A 335 39.68 17.55 21.90
C GLY A 335 38.83 17.80 20.65
N ALA A 336 38.09 18.78 20.71
CA ALA A 336 38.19 20.18 20.35
C ALA A 336 37.26 20.63 19.21
N GLN A 337 36.46 21.62 19.54
CA GLN A 337 35.65 22.52 18.73
C GLN A 337 36.41 23.24 17.60
N ARG A 338 35.67 23.53 16.53
CA ARG A 338 35.60 24.79 15.74
C ARG A 338 34.68 24.49 14.55
N GLY A 339 33.55 25.09 14.32
CA GLY A 339 33.18 26.49 14.29
C GLY A 339 33.33 27.03 12.88
N LEU A 340 32.24 27.15 12.12
CA LEU A 340 32.04 28.33 11.26
C LEU A 340 30.65 28.35 10.63
N ARG A 341 30.04 29.47 10.77
CA ARG A 341 28.78 30.02 10.30
C ARG A 341 28.65 29.98 8.77
N GLY A 342 27.43 29.78 8.28
CA GLY A 342 27.04 30.09 6.91
C GLY A 342 25.53 30.23 6.82
N THR A 343 25.07 31.44 7.00
CA THR A 343 23.68 31.92 6.87
C THR A 343 23.22 31.86 5.42
N GLY A 344 22.04 31.28 5.19
CA GLY A 344 21.35 31.37 3.87
C GLY A 344 19.86 31.16 4.07
N ARG A 345 19.18 32.15 4.65
CA ARG A 345 17.71 32.28 4.65
C ARG A 345 17.22 32.51 3.24
N LYS A 346 16.45 31.62 2.68
CA LYS A 346 15.40 31.91 1.69
C LYS A 346 14.13 31.22 2.14
N ALA A 347 13.36 31.92 2.94
CA ALA A 347 11.97 31.66 3.27
C ALA A 347 11.07 32.48 2.33
N PRO A 348 9.78 32.40 2.43
CA PRO A 348 8.81 31.56 1.78
C PRO A 348 7.98 32.41 0.78
N VAL A 349 8.23 32.31 -0.49
CA VAL A 349 7.49 33.07 -1.52
C VAL A 349 6.14 32.42 -1.82
N LEU A 350 6.04 31.09 -1.66
CA LEU A 350 4.80 30.34 -2.00
C LEU A 350 3.68 30.49 -0.96
N VAL A 351 3.99 30.58 0.33
CA VAL A 351 2.97 30.83 1.36
C VAL A 351 2.37 32.24 1.23
N ALA A 352 3.17 33.22 0.79
CA ALA A 352 2.69 34.58 0.55
C ALA A 352 1.75 34.66 -0.69
N LEU A 353 1.99 33.84 -1.72
CA LEU A 353 1.12 33.80 -2.89
C LEU A 353 -0.24 33.15 -2.60
N ALA A 354 -0.28 32.05 -1.86
CA ALA A 354 -1.54 31.40 -1.46
C ALA A 354 -2.40 32.31 -0.57
N ALA A 355 -1.79 33.02 0.38
CA ALA A 355 -2.49 34.00 1.21
C ALA A 355 -3.04 35.17 0.41
N LEU A 356 -2.33 35.60 -0.65
CA LEU A 356 -2.76 36.69 -1.52
C LEU A 356 -3.96 36.28 -2.38
N VAL A 357 -4.01 35.04 -2.88
CA VAL A 357 -5.15 34.53 -3.68
C VAL A 357 -6.40 34.42 -2.83
N VAL A 358 -6.32 33.95 -1.59
CA VAL A 358 -7.45 33.86 -0.65
C VAL A 358 -7.98 35.24 -0.29
N LEU A 359 -7.07 36.23 -0.08
CA LEU A 359 -7.47 37.63 0.20
C LEU A 359 -8.12 38.30 -1.02
N LEU A 360 -7.66 38.02 -2.24
CA LEU A 360 -8.25 38.56 -3.47
C LEU A 360 -9.63 37.92 -3.75
N ALA A 361 -9.82 36.62 -3.48
CA ALA A 361 -11.10 35.95 -3.61
C ALA A 361 -12.13 36.49 -2.59
N ALA A 362 -11.71 36.72 -1.34
CA ALA A 362 -12.55 37.31 -0.30
C ALA A 362 -12.93 38.77 -0.62
N ALA A 363 -12.01 39.54 -1.19
CA ALA A 363 -12.27 40.93 -1.63
C ALA A 363 -13.21 40.98 -2.85
N ALA A 364 -13.09 40.05 -3.77
CA ALA A 364 -13.99 39.95 -4.94
C ALA A 364 -15.40 39.54 -4.52
N GLY A 365 -15.56 38.61 -3.56
CA GLY A 365 -16.85 38.22 -3.01
C GLY A 365 -17.57 39.39 -2.30
N TRP A 366 -16.81 40.25 -1.62
CA TRP A 366 -17.35 41.45 -0.94
C TRP A 366 -17.77 42.55 -1.91
N LEU A 367 -17.08 42.67 -3.07
CA LEU A 367 -17.39 43.65 -4.13
C LEU A 367 -18.58 43.20 -5.01
N LEU A 368 -18.88 41.91 -5.09
CA LEU A 368 -19.97 41.36 -5.91
C LEU A 368 -21.25 41.10 -5.14
N GLY A 369 -21.29 41.40 -3.82
CA GLY A 369 -22.54 41.47 -3.03
C GLY A 369 -23.25 40.13 -2.80
N TRP A 370 -22.46 39.08 -2.51
CA TRP A 370 -23.01 37.80 -2.03
C TRP A 370 -22.76 37.66 -0.54
#